data_3ddd3dde408eef77015fd91e0fd5ed22
#
_entry.id   3ddd3dde408eef77015fd91e0fd5ed22
#
_cell.length_a   1.000
_cell.length_b   1.000
_cell.length_c   1.000
_cell.angle_alpha   90.00
_cell.angle_beta   90.00
_cell.angle_gamma   90.00
#
_symmetry.space_group_name_H-M   'P 1'
#
loop_
_entity.id
_entity.type
_entity.pdbx_description
1 polymer ?
#
loop_
_entity_poly.entity_id
_entity_poly.type
_entity_poly.pdbx_seq_one_letter_code
_entity_poly.pdbx_strand_id
1 'polypeptide(L)'
;MFEHLNSQPSDKIMELMAQYAEDTRTNKLDLGVGVYKNAEGATPIMKAVKKSEEILHRLQDSKSYVGLIGSIEFSKNIGGLVLNNSVDDKRLSFAQAPGGTGALHQLLLLARATKSVGNVWISNPSWPNHQAILKHLGINMSSYYYFDETTCEVNFDKMYNDLNDMRENDILLLHGCCHNPTGANLSLEQWVEITQLIQDKNVLPFIDLAYQGFGDGLAKDVEGLNYLVKNVSEAMIAVSCSKNFGVYRDRVGVAIVVS
;
A
#
# COMPACT_ATOMS: atom_id res chain seq x y z
N MET A 1 15.08 -31.95 -4.60
CA MET A 1 14.64 -30.62 -5.10
C MET A 1 14.43 -29.62 -3.97
N PHE A 2 13.60 -29.95 -2.96
CA PHE A 2 13.33 -29.03 -1.83
C PHE A 2 14.40 -29.05 -0.73
N GLU A 3 15.28 -30.03 -0.73
CA GLU A 3 16.41 -30.17 0.18
C GLU A 3 17.43 -29.03 0.16
N HIS A 4 17.42 -28.25 -0.95
CA HIS A 4 18.27 -27.05 -1.08
C HIS A 4 17.61 -25.76 -0.60
N LEU A 5 16.35 -25.84 -0.13
CA LEU A 5 15.66 -24.68 0.44
C LEU A 5 16.14 -24.44 1.87
N ASN A 6 16.59 -23.23 2.13
CA ASN A 6 16.88 -22.82 3.49
C ASN A 6 15.57 -22.59 4.25
N SER A 7 15.53 -23.04 5.50
CA SER A 7 14.44 -22.69 6.39
C SER A 7 14.36 -21.18 6.53
N GLN A 8 13.18 -20.63 6.35
CA GLN A 8 12.94 -19.21 6.60
C GLN A 8 12.89 -18.99 8.13
N PRO A 9 13.36 -17.83 8.63
CA PRO A 9 13.15 -17.49 10.03
C PRO A 9 11.65 -17.42 10.32
N SER A 10 11.27 -17.79 11.55
CA SER A 10 9.89 -17.67 12.00
C SER A 10 9.41 -16.20 11.88
N ASP A 11 8.12 -16.03 11.63
CA ASP A 11 7.51 -14.71 11.60
C ASP A 11 7.50 -14.13 13.03
N LYS A 12 8.28 -13.06 13.24
CA LYS A 12 8.41 -12.41 14.56
C LYS A 12 7.08 -11.91 15.12
N ILE A 13 6.12 -11.56 14.26
CA ILE A 13 4.79 -11.11 14.68
C ILE A 13 4.01 -12.32 15.25
N MET A 14 4.10 -13.46 14.59
CA MET A 14 3.44 -14.69 15.07
C MET A 14 4.06 -15.19 16.41
N GLU A 15 5.38 -15.09 16.55
CA GLU A 15 6.04 -15.37 17.83
C GLU A 15 5.57 -14.43 18.94
N LEU A 16 5.48 -13.12 18.65
CA LEU A 16 5.00 -12.13 19.61
C LEU A 16 3.53 -12.38 20.01
N MET A 17 2.70 -12.77 19.05
CA MET A 17 1.30 -13.14 19.34
C MET A 17 1.22 -14.36 20.27
N ALA A 18 2.05 -15.38 20.04
CA ALA A 18 2.11 -16.55 20.91
C ALA A 18 2.57 -16.16 22.32
N GLN A 19 3.62 -15.38 22.45
CA GLN A 19 4.11 -14.87 23.73
C GLN A 19 3.05 -14.03 24.47
N TYR A 20 2.31 -13.16 23.74
CA TYR A 20 1.20 -12.41 24.32
C TYR A 20 0.09 -13.31 24.83
N ALA A 21 -0.27 -14.35 24.09
CA ALA A 21 -1.32 -15.30 24.49
C ALA A 21 -0.91 -16.11 25.74
N GLU A 22 0.36 -16.51 25.86
CA GLU A 22 0.90 -17.25 27.00
C GLU A 22 1.11 -16.38 28.25
N ASP A 23 1.22 -15.06 28.09
CA ASP A 23 1.40 -14.14 29.21
C ASP A 23 0.13 -14.07 30.07
N THR A 24 0.25 -14.43 31.35
CA THR A 24 -0.87 -14.46 32.30
C THR A 24 -1.16 -13.15 32.99
N ARG A 25 -0.35 -12.11 32.75
CA ARG A 25 -0.55 -10.78 33.37
C ARG A 25 -1.84 -10.14 32.87
N THR A 26 -2.58 -9.48 33.76
CA THR A 26 -3.84 -8.78 33.42
C THR A 26 -3.62 -7.36 32.89
N ASN A 27 -2.47 -6.75 33.22
CA ASN A 27 -2.11 -5.39 32.81
C ASN A 27 -1.23 -5.39 31.54
N LYS A 28 -1.63 -6.11 30.52
CA LYS A 28 -0.94 -6.21 29.23
C LYS A 28 -1.76 -5.61 28.10
N LEU A 29 -1.07 -5.02 27.12
CA LEU A 29 -1.66 -4.50 25.89
C LEU A 29 -1.11 -5.29 24.70
N ASP A 30 -1.99 -5.71 23.79
CA ASP A 30 -1.59 -6.36 22.54
C ASP A 30 -1.36 -5.30 21.46
N LEU A 31 -0.11 -5.05 21.16
CA LEU A 31 0.35 -4.16 20.09
C LEU A 31 1.07 -4.95 18.97
N GLY A 32 0.93 -6.27 18.97
CA GLY A 32 1.67 -7.16 18.05
C GLY A 32 1.16 -7.10 16.62
N VAL A 33 -0.15 -7.05 16.42
CA VAL A 33 -0.77 -7.04 15.10
C VAL A 33 -1.49 -5.72 14.84
N GLY A 34 -1.20 -5.09 13.71
CA GLY A 34 -1.83 -3.86 13.28
C GLY A 34 -3.26 -4.06 12.77
N VAL A 35 -4.19 -4.41 13.67
CA VAL A 35 -5.62 -4.50 13.43
C VAL A 35 -6.37 -3.59 14.39
N TYR A 36 -7.50 -3.03 13.93
CA TYR A 36 -8.38 -2.29 14.84
C TYR A 36 -8.94 -3.22 15.92
N LYS A 37 -8.91 -2.76 17.18
CA LYS A 37 -9.55 -3.43 18.31
C LYS A 37 -10.46 -2.45 19.02
N ASN A 38 -11.65 -2.90 19.40
CA ASN A 38 -12.57 -2.12 20.25
C ASN A 38 -12.14 -2.19 21.74
N ALA A 39 -12.92 -1.57 22.62
CA ALA A 39 -12.63 -1.53 24.06
C ALA A 39 -12.58 -2.93 24.71
N GLU A 40 -13.27 -3.90 24.12
CA GLU A 40 -13.30 -5.29 24.56
C GLU A 40 -12.16 -6.13 23.96
N GLY A 41 -11.26 -5.52 23.16
CA GLY A 41 -10.14 -6.20 22.49
C GLY A 41 -10.54 -7.02 21.25
N ALA A 42 -11.79 -6.93 20.79
CA ALA A 42 -12.27 -7.62 19.61
C ALA A 42 -12.04 -6.78 18.33
N THR A 43 -11.88 -7.44 17.19
CA THR A 43 -11.88 -6.83 15.85
C THR A 43 -13.27 -6.99 15.24
N PRO A 44 -14.19 -6.01 15.38
CA PRO A 44 -15.55 -6.13 14.92
C PRO A 44 -15.62 -6.03 13.40
N ILE A 45 -16.58 -6.76 12.81
CA ILE A 45 -16.92 -6.55 11.41
C ILE A 45 -17.76 -5.27 11.31
N MET A 46 -17.41 -4.39 10.39
CA MET A 46 -18.16 -3.15 10.14
C MET A 46 -19.62 -3.45 9.76
N LYS A 47 -20.56 -2.66 10.28
CA LYS A 47 -22.00 -2.81 9.97
C LYS A 47 -22.29 -2.77 8.46
N ALA A 48 -21.57 -1.91 7.72
CA ALA A 48 -21.69 -1.82 6.27
C ALA A 48 -21.25 -3.11 5.58
N VAL A 49 -20.17 -3.74 6.04
CA VAL A 49 -19.68 -5.03 5.51
C VAL A 49 -20.71 -6.12 5.78
N LYS A 50 -21.23 -6.25 7.00
CA LYS A 50 -22.28 -7.22 7.33
C LYS A 50 -23.51 -7.07 6.45
N LYS A 51 -23.98 -5.83 6.26
CA LYS A 51 -25.13 -5.57 5.39
C LYS A 51 -24.85 -5.93 3.93
N SER A 52 -23.63 -5.67 3.45
CA SER A 52 -23.22 -6.04 2.10
C SER A 52 -23.17 -7.57 1.91
N GLU A 53 -22.65 -8.31 2.90
CA GLU A 53 -22.67 -9.77 2.89
C GLU A 53 -24.08 -10.35 2.82
N GLU A 54 -25.04 -9.79 3.59
CA GLU A 54 -26.45 -10.20 3.56
C GLU A 54 -27.10 -9.91 2.19
N ILE A 55 -26.80 -8.77 1.58
CA ILE A 55 -27.29 -8.41 0.25
C ILE A 55 -26.70 -9.37 -0.79
N LEU A 56 -25.39 -9.61 -0.72
CA LEU A 56 -24.68 -10.49 -1.64
C LEU A 56 -25.20 -11.92 -1.56
N HIS A 57 -25.43 -12.42 -0.34
CA HIS A 57 -26.02 -13.74 -0.12
C HIS A 57 -27.38 -13.92 -0.79
N ARG A 58 -28.21 -12.85 -0.85
CA ARG A 58 -29.54 -12.89 -1.48
C ARG A 58 -29.52 -12.71 -3.00
N LEU A 59 -28.58 -11.93 -3.52
CA LEU A 59 -28.58 -11.50 -4.92
C LEU A 59 -27.60 -12.25 -5.80
N GLN A 60 -26.59 -12.89 -5.20
CA GLN A 60 -25.55 -13.58 -5.97
C GLN A 60 -25.96 -15.00 -6.33
N ASP A 61 -26.37 -15.20 -7.58
CA ASP A 61 -26.84 -16.50 -8.08
C ASP A 61 -25.72 -17.37 -8.68
N SER A 62 -24.50 -16.82 -8.86
CA SER A 62 -23.41 -17.52 -9.50
C SER A 62 -22.05 -17.24 -8.83
N LYS A 63 -21.19 -18.25 -8.84
CA LYS A 63 -19.76 -18.16 -8.50
C LYS A 63 -18.87 -18.41 -9.72
N SER A 64 -19.39 -18.20 -10.93
CA SER A 64 -18.60 -18.33 -12.15
C SER A 64 -17.48 -17.30 -12.21
N TYR A 65 -16.48 -17.56 -13.07
CA TYR A 65 -15.37 -16.62 -13.27
C TYR A 65 -15.84 -15.27 -13.79
N VAL A 66 -15.31 -14.19 -13.22
CA VAL A 66 -15.62 -12.80 -13.63
C VAL A 66 -14.62 -12.21 -14.63
N GLY A 67 -13.55 -12.93 -14.95
CA GLY A 67 -12.49 -12.53 -15.87
C GLY A 67 -11.10 -12.52 -15.22
N LEU A 68 -10.07 -12.34 -16.04
CA LEU A 68 -8.66 -12.40 -15.60
C LEU A 68 -8.30 -11.27 -14.61
N ILE A 69 -8.87 -10.10 -14.81
CA ILE A 69 -8.59 -8.93 -13.96
C ILE A 69 -9.50 -8.84 -12.72
N GLY A 70 -10.39 -9.82 -12.53
CA GLY A 70 -11.37 -9.82 -11.45
C GLY A 70 -12.63 -9.00 -11.78
N SER A 71 -13.35 -8.52 -10.76
CA SER A 71 -14.57 -7.73 -10.93
C SER A 71 -14.24 -6.31 -11.38
N ILE A 72 -14.73 -5.94 -12.56
CA ILE A 72 -14.59 -4.59 -13.11
C ILE A 72 -15.33 -3.57 -12.23
N GLU A 73 -16.52 -3.92 -11.77
CA GLU A 73 -17.33 -3.04 -10.92
C GLU A 73 -16.62 -2.74 -9.59
N PHE A 74 -16.08 -3.78 -8.94
CA PHE A 74 -15.27 -3.62 -7.73
C PHE A 74 -14.07 -2.69 -7.97
N SER A 75 -13.32 -2.95 -9.02
CA SER A 75 -12.11 -2.16 -9.36
C SER A 75 -12.45 -0.70 -9.65
N LYS A 76 -13.52 -0.43 -10.37
CA LYS A 76 -14.00 0.94 -10.64
C LYS A 76 -14.46 1.65 -9.37
N ASN A 77 -15.17 0.97 -8.48
CA ASN A 77 -15.61 1.56 -7.21
C ASN A 77 -14.42 1.92 -6.31
N ILE A 78 -13.43 1.06 -6.22
CA ILE A 78 -12.18 1.37 -5.49
C ILE A 78 -11.39 2.48 -6.19
N GLY A 79 -11.26 2.43 -7.51
CA GLY A 79 -10.65 3.50 -8.30
C GLY A 79 -11.32 4.85 -8.07
N GLY A 80 -12.66 4.90 -8.07
CA GLY A 80 -13.44 6.11 -7.78
C GLY A 80 -13.18 6.64 -6.36
N LEU A 81 -13.09 5.75 -5.36
CA LEU A 81 -12.78 6.12 -3.98
C LEU A 81 -11.37 6.70 -3.84
N VAL A 82 -10.38 6.13 -4.52
CA VAL A 82 -8.95 6.49 -4.42
C VAL A 82 -8.64 7.72 -5.27
N LEU A 83 -9.11 7.73 -6.51
CA LEU A 83 -8.71 8.74 -7.50
C LEU A 83 -9.65 9.94 -7.57
N ASN A 84 -10.87 9.84 -7.03
CA ASN A 84 -11.84 10.95 -6.97
C ASN A 84 -11.98 11.70 -8.32
N ASN A 85 -12.06 10.95 -9.42
CA ASN A 85 -12.10 11.48 -10.81
C ASN A 85 -10.88 12.34 -11.19
N SER A 86 -9.75 12.14 -10.59
CA SER A 86 -8.51 12.90 -10.89
C SER A 86 -7.88 12.54 -12.21
N VAL A 87 -8.23 11.37 -12.77
CA VAL A 87 -7.64 10.80 -13.98
C VAL A 87 -8.77 10.37 -14.92
N ASP A 88 -8.60 10.57 -16.23
CA ASP A 88 -9.51 10.06 -17.25
C ASP A 88 -9.52 8.52 -17.21
N ASP A 89 -10.72 7.91 -17.25
CA ASP A 89 -10.90 6.45 -17.24
C ASP A 89 -10.10 5.74 -18.34
N LYS A 90 -9.83 6.43 -19.45
CA LYS A 90 -9.03 5.88 -20.56
C LYS A 90 -7.58 5.64 -20.22
N ARG A 91 -7.08 6.32 -19.20
CA ARG A 91 -5.74 6.19 -18.66
C ARG A 91 -5.64 5.13 -17.57
N LEU A 92 -6.76 4.51 -17.17
CA LEU A 92 -6.81 3.63 -16.02
C LEU A 92 -6.89 2.16 -16.43
N SER A 93 -6.00 1.36 -15.88
CA SER A 93 -6.06 -0.09 -15.93
C SER A 93 -6.10 -0.64 -14.51
N PHE A 94 -6.93 -1.66 -14.28
CA PHE A 94 -7.16 -2.24 -12.97
C PHE A 94 -6.97 -3.75 -12.99
N ALA A 95 -6.52 -4.30 -11.86
CA ALA A 95 -6.61 -5.74 -11.59
C ALA A 95 -6.91 -5.96 -10.10
N GLN A 96 -7.92 -6.77 -9.81
CA GLN A 96 -8.19 -7.23 -8.45
C GLN A 96 -7.03 -8.08 -7.95
N ALA A 97 -6.66 -7.90 -6.69
CA ALA A 97 -5.49 -8.53 -6.09
C ALA A 97 -5.80 -9.10 -4.69
N PRO A 98 -5.09 -10.14 -4.25
CA PRO A 98 -5.23 -10.69 -2.90
C PRO A 98 -4.58 -9.76 -1.85
N GLY A 99 -5.26 -8.65 -1.55
CA GLY A 99 -4.80 -7.60 -0.64
C GLY A 99 -3.72 -6.69 -1.24
N GLY A 100 -3.27 -5.71 -0.47
CA GLY A 100 -2.21 -4.79 -0.90
C GLY A 100 -0.90 -5.49 -1.24
N THR A 101 -0.51 -6.54 -0.50
CA THR A 101 0.68 -7.34 -0.80
C THR A 101 0.62 -7.95 -2.21
N GLY A 102 -0.53 -8.50 -2.59
CA GLY A 102 -0.72 -9.04 -3.94
C GLY A 102 -0.67 -7.96 -5.01
N ALA A 103 -1.27 -6.78 -4.75
CA ALA A 103 -1.21 -5.63 -5.65
C ALA A 103 0.24 -5.13 -5.85
N LEU A 104 0.99 -4.95 -4.77
CA LEU A 104 2.41 -4.58 -4.80
C LEU A 104 3.23 -5.56 -5.65
N HIS A 105 3.07 -6.85 -5.38
CA HIS A 105 3.80 -7.89 -6.08
C HIS A 105 3.48 -7.91 -7.60
N GLN A 106 2.21 -7.80 -7.97
CA GLN A 106 1.77 -7.78 -9.37
C GLN A 106 2.32 -6.55 -10.12
N LEU A 107 2.26 -5.37 -9.50
CA LEU A 107 2.75 -4.13 -10.11
C LEU A 107 4.27 -4.14 -10.28
N LEU A 108 5.02 -4.65 -9.29
CA LEU A 108 6.48 -4.80 -9.41
C LEU A 108 6.86 -5.84 -10.48
N LEU A 109 6.09 -6.93 -10.62
CA LEU A 109 6.28 -7.87 -11.73
C LEU A 109 5.99 -7.23 -13.09
N LEU A 110 4.95 -6.40 -13.19
CA LEU A 110 4.63 -5.65 -14.39
C LEU A 110 5.77 -4.70 -14.75
N ALA A 111 6.24 -3.91 -13.80
CA ALA A 111 7.37 -3.01 -14.00
C ALA A 111 8.62 -3.78 -14.46
N ARG A 112 8.97 -4.88 -13.80
CA ARG A 112 10.09 -5.73 -14.18
C ARG A 112 9.98 -6.27 -15.61
N ALA A 113 8.76 -6.53 -16.10
CA ALA A 113 8.53 -7.02 -17.45
C ALA A 113 8.91 -6.00 -18.54
N THR A 114 8.99 -4.70 -18.22
CA THR A 114 9.46 -3.66 -19.15
C THR A 114 10.95 -3.76 -19.46
N LYS A 115 11.72 -4.50 -18.64
CA LYS A 115 13.18 -4.67 -18.75
C LYS A 115 14.00 -3.39 -18.64
N SER A 116 13.38 -2.27 -18.29
CA SER A 116 14.03 -0.96 -18.15
C SER A 116 14.03 -0.44 -16.72
N VAL A 117 13.53 -1.21 -15.75
CA VAL A 117 13.46 -0.82 -14.34
C VAL A 117 14.85 -0.67 -13.73
N GLY A 118 15.12 0.53 -13.21
CA GLY A 118 16.28 0.84 -12.39
C GLY A 118 16.12 0.36 -10.93
N ASN A 119 16.54 1.18 -9.98
CA ASN A 119 16.32 0.90 -8.56
C ASN A 119 14.89 1.24 -8.14
N VAL A 120 14.38 0.52 -7.16
CA VAL A 120 13.18 0.93 -6.42
C VAL A 120 13.61 1.64 -5.14
N TRP A 121 13.24 2.90 -5.04
CA TRP A 121 13.52 3.73 -3.87
C TRP A 121 12.41 3.58 -2.84
N ILE A 122 12.77 3.20 -1.62
CA ILE A 122 11.85 3.00 -0.49
C ILE A 122 12.25 3.89 0.69
N SER A 123 11.29 4.30 1.48
CA SER A 123 11.55 5.09 2.70
C SER A 123 12.38 4.31 3.73
N ASN A 124 13.15 5.03 4.53
CA ASN A 124 13.80 4.49 5.71
C ASN A 124 13.35 5.31 6.95
N PRO A 125 12.59 4.67 7.88
CA PRO A 125 12.07 3.29 7.86
C PRO A 125 10.98 3.06 6.81
N SER A 126 10.65 1.80 6.54
CA SER A 126 9.56 1.38 5.66
C SER A 126 8.87 0.12 6.19
N TRP A 127 7.71 -0.23 5.62
CA TRP A 127 7.08 -1.50 5.89
C TRP A 127 7.98 -2.66 5.42
N PRO A 128 8.33 -3.63 6.32
CA PRO A 128 9.32 -4.67 6.01
C PRO A 128 9.01 -5.49 4.75
N ASN A 129 7.72 -5.64 4.40
CA ASN A 129 7.35 -6.39 3.21
C ASN A 129 7.76 -5.73 1.89
N HIS A 130 7.98 -4.41 1.85
CA HIS A 130 8.52 -3.77 0.64
C HIS A 130 9.88 -4.37 0.29
N GLN A 131 10.79 -4.42 1.27
CA GLN A 131 12.12 -5.04 1.08
C GLN A 131 12.02 -6.52 0.75
N ALA A 132 11.14 -7.26 1.45
CA ALA A 132 10.97 -8.70 1.24
C ALA A 132 10.48 -9.02 -0.19
N ILE A 133 9.51 -8.26 -0.71
CA ILE A 133 8.99 -8.42 -2.08
C ILE A 133 10.07 -8.09 -3.11
N LEU A 134 10.77 -6.96 -2.96
CA LEU A 134 11.83 -6.54 -3.88
C LEU A 134 12.96 -7.57 -3.93
N LYS A 135 13.40 -8.05 -2.76
CA LYS A 135 14.40 -9.10 -2.66
C LYS A 135 13.95 -10.41 -3.33
N HIS A 136 12.69 -10.82 -3.08
CA HIS A 136 12.11 -12.02 -3.70
C HIS A 136 12.08 -11.92 -5.23
N LEU A 137 11.74 -10.75 -5.75
CA LEU A 137 11.69 -10.48 -7.19
C LEU A 137 13.06 -10.23 -7.82
N GLY A 138 14.13 -10.14 -7.03
CA GLY A 138 15.47 -9.80 -7.53
C GLY A 138 15.55 -8.39 -8.13
N ILE A 139 14.78 -7.44 -7.58
CA ILE A 139 14.79 -6.04 -8.00
C ILE A 139 15.73 -5.28 -7.06
N ASN A 140 16.62 -4.48 -7.64
CA ASN A 140 17.51 -3.63 -6.88
C ASN A 140 16.73 -2.56 -6.11
N MET A 141 17.18 -2.24 -4.90
CA MET A 141 16.54 -1.20 -4.09
C MET A 141 17.57 -0.21 -3.55
N SER A 142 17.13 1.03 -3.44
CA SER A 142 17.78 2.11 -2.72
C SER A 142 16.85 2.60 -1.60
N SER A 143 17.36 3.35 -0.65
CA SER A 143 16.53 3.93 0.40
C SER A 143 16.73 5.43 0.48
N TYR A 144 15.69 6.15 0.88
CA TYR A 144 15.75 7.57 1.19
C TYR A 144 15.35 7.80 2.65
N TYR A 145 15.95 8.80 3.27
CA TYR A 145 15.60 9.22 4.62
C TYR A 145 14.18 9.76 4.66
N TYR A 146 13.38 9.38 5.65
CA TYR A 146 11.99 9.81 5.72
C TYR A 146 11.64 10.47 7.03
N PHE A 147 12.00 9.86 8.15
CA PHE A 147 11.47 10.21 9.46
C PHE A 147 12.55 10.67 10.42
N ASP A 148 12.29 11.77 11.12
CA ASP A 148 13.14 12.26 12.19
C ASP A 148 12.54 11.85 13.54
N GLU A 149 13.27 10.98 14.27
CA GLU A 149 12.83 10.46 15.56
C GLU A 149 12.79 11.53 16.65
N THR A 150 13.51 12.63 16.47
CA THR A 150 13.55 13.72 17.47
C THR A 150 12.30 14.61 17.39
N THR A 151 11.88 14.96 16.18
CA THR A 151 10.70 15.79 15.93
C THR A 151 9.44 14.97 15.76
N CYS A 152 9.57 13.66 15.51
CA CYS A 152 8.49 12.74 15.13
C CYS A 152 7.77 13.17 13.85
N GLU A 153 8.47 13.79 12.92
CA GLU A 153 7.94 14.30 11.66
C GLU A 153 8.75 13.80 10.46
N VAL A 154 8.24 14.07 9.25
CA VAL A 154 8.99 13.84 8.00
C VAL A 154 10.15 14.82 7.93
N ASN A 155 11.38 14.30 7.77
CA ASN A 155 12.54 15.16 7.45
C ASN A 155 12.61 15.34 5.93
N PHE A 156 11.83 16.31 5.45
CA PHE A 156 11.64 16.50 4.02
C PHE A 156 12.92 16.93 3.29
N ASP A 157 13.75 17.76 3.91
CA ASP A 157 15.02 18.23 3.33
C ASP A 157 15.96 17.06 3.05
N LYS A 158 16.10 16.14 4.03
CA LYS A 158 16.92 14.93 3.83
C LYS A 158 16.30 13.98 2.81
N MET A 159 14.98 13.79 2.87
CA MET A 159 14.25 12.98 1.88
C MET A 159 14.51 13.50 0.47
N TYR A 160 14.31 14.80 0.25
CA TYR A 160 14.49 15.43 -1.05
C TYR A 160 15.92 15.34 -1.54
N ASN A 161 16.91 15.55 -0.66
CA ASN A 161 18.32 15.43 -0.99
C ASN A 161 18.68 14.00 -1.43
N ASP A 162 18.24 12.97 -0.69
CA ASP A 162 18.49 11.59 -1.09
C ASP A 162 17.84 11.23 -2.43
N LEU A 163 16.60 11.71 -2.65
CA LEU A 163 15.86 11.47 -3.89
C LEU A 163 16.47 12.19 -5.12
N ASN A 164 17.33 13.19 -4.91
CA ASN A 164 18.09 13.77 -6.01
C ASN A 164 19.06 12.80 -6.70
N ASP A 165 19.42 11.70 -6.04
CA ASP A 165 20.24 10.63 -6.62
C ASP A 165 19.45 9.66 -7.52
N MET A 166 18.11 9.76 -7.59
CA MET A 166 17.28 8.99 -8.51
C MET A 166 17.66 9.25 -9.96
N ARG A 167 17.52 8.21 -10.76
CA ARG A 167 17.83 8.22 -12.19
C ARG A 167 16.59 7.91 -13.01
N GLU A 168 16.62 8.22 -14.27
CA GLU A 168 15.60 7.80 -15.22
C GLU A 168 15.32 6.29 -15.14
N ASN A 169 14.05 5.91 -15.20
CA ASN A 169 13.54 4.55 -15.04
C ASN A 169 13.66 3.96 -13.61
N ASP A 170 14.10 4.71 -12.62
CA ASP A 170 13.92 4.31 -11.23
C ASP A 170 12.42 4.35 -10.85
N ILE A 171 12.08 3.67 -9.79
CA ILE A 171 10.73 3.68 -9.21
C ILE A 171 10.81 4.32 -7.84
N LEU A 172 9.98 5.31 -7.56
CA LEU A 172 9.82 5.89 -6.24
C LEU A 172 8.59 5.33 -5.55
N LEU A 173 8.78 4.48 -4.54
CA LEU A 173 7.71 3.95 -3.72
C LEU A 173 7.41 4.91 -2.57
N LEU A 174 6.18 5.42 -2.54
CA LEU A 174 5.64 6.31 -1.52
C LEU A 174 4.45 5.66 -0.82
N HIS A 175 4.25 5.95 0.46
CA HIS A 175 3.00 5.64 1.14
C HIS A 175 1.99 6.74 0.87
N GLY A 176 0.78 6.38 0.44
CA GLY A 176 -0.24 7.35 0.05
C GLY A 176 -0.75 8.20 1.22
N CYS A 177 -0.83 7.60 2.40
CA CYS A 177 -1.14 8.24 3.69
C CYS A 177 -0.73 7.33 4.84
N CYS A 178 -0.69 7.87 6.07
CA CYS A 178 -0.43 7.14 7.31
C CYS A 178 0.77 6.19 7.16
N HIS A 179 1.93 6.78 6.90
CA HIS A 179 3.16 6.05 6.61
C HIS A 179 3.45 4.95 7.65
N ASN A 180 3.70 3.73 7.19
CA ASN A 180 4.03 2.60 8.04
C ASN A 180 5.57 2.39 8.07
N PRO A 181 6.26 2.53 9.23
CA PRO A 181 5.69 2.45 10.58
C PRO A 181 5.47 3.79 11.31
N THR A 182 5.78 4.93 10.71
CA THR A 182 5.94 6.21 11.46
C THR A 182 4.64 6.96 11.72
N GLY A 183 3.61 6.75 10.91
CA GLY A 183 2.38 7.54 10.94
C GLY A 183 2.51 8.95 10.34
N ALA A 184 3.74 9.42 10.05
CA ALA A 184 3.99 10.75 9.52
C ALA A 184 3.57 10.86 8.05
N ASN A 185 2.94 11.98 7.68
CA ASN A 185 2.47 12.24 6.32
C ASN A 185 3.24 13.37 5.66
N LEU A 186 3.39 13.29 4.34
CA LEU A 186 3.80 14.44 3.54
C LEU A 186 2.68 15.49 3.51
N SER A 187 3.04 16.77 3.59
CA SER A 187 2.10 17.86 3.31
C SER A 187 1.77 17.94 1.82
N LEU A 188 0.71 18.68 1.45
CA LEU A 188 0.38 18.87 0.04
C LEU A 188 1.50 19.58 -0.72
N GLU A 189 2.15 20.57 -0.10
CA GLU A 189 3.30 21.29 -0.66
C GLU A 189 4.45 20.31 -0.95
N GLN A 190 4.74 19.40 -0.02
CA GLN A 190 5.77 18.37 -0.20
C GLN A 190 5.40 17.39 -1.32
N TRP A 191 4.12 17.01 -1.45
CA TRP A 191 3.64 16.22 -2.59
C TRP A 191 3.85 16.96 -3.93
N VAL A 192 3.63 18.28 -3.98
CA VAL A 192 3.88 19.10 -5.15
C VAL A 192 5.36 19.06 -5.54
N GLU A 193 6.26 19.29 -4.58
CA GLU A 193 7.71 19.26 -4.81
C GLU A 193 8.22 17.89 -5.27
N ILE A 194 7.74 16.79 -4.61
CA ILE A 194 8.08 15.42 -5.03
C ILE A 194 7.55 15.11 -6.43
N THR A 195 6.35 15.59 -6.76
CA THR A 195 5.79 15.40 -8.11
C THR A 195 6.65 16.07 -9.17
N GLN A 196 7.12 17.30 -8.91
CA GLN A 196 8.05 17.98 -9.82
C GLN A 196 9.36 17.20 -9.97
N LEU A 197 9.94 16.73 -8.88
CA LEU A 197 11.17 15.94 -8.91
C LEU A 197 11.00 14.64 -9.73
N ILE A 198 9.85 13.95 -9.59
CA ILE A 198 9.49 12.76 -10.37
C ILE A 198 9.47 13.08 -11.86
N GLN A 199 8.85 14.20 -12.25
CA GLN A 199 8.80 14.65 -13.65
C GLN A 199 10.19 14.98 -14.20
N ASP A 200 10.97 15.78 -13.47
CA ASP A 200 12.30 16.24 -13.88
C ASP A 200 13.28 15.06 -14.09
N LYS A 201 13.11 14.00 -13.31
CA LYS A 201 13.98 12.82 -13.36
C LYS A 201 13.45 11.68 -14.21
N ASN A 202 12.24 11.79 -14.73
CA ASN A 202 11.55 10.71 -15.45
C ASN A 202 11.51 9.39 -14.66
N VAL A 203 11.10 9.48 -13.40
CA VAL A 203 10.95 8.38 -12.43
C VAL A 203 9.51 7.92 -12.40
N LEU A 204 9.26 6.60 -12.27
CA LEU A 204 7.91 6.06 -12.14
C LEU A 204 7.44 6.09 -10.67
N PRO A 205 6.41 6.87 -10.32
CA PRO A 205 5.84 6.84 -8.98
C PRO A 205 5.06 5.56 -8.73
N PHE A 206 5.27 4.98 -7.56
CA PHE A 206 4.55 3.81 -7.07
C PHE A 206 3.99 4.08 -5.68
N ILE A 207 2.67 4.12 -5.56
CA ILE A 207 1.98 4.48 -4.32
C ILE A 207 1.42 3.23 -3.64
N ASP A 208 1.81 3.00 -2.38
CA ASP A 208 1.18 2.01 -1.49
C ASP A 208 0.10 2.72 -0.65
N LEU A 209 -1.16 2.36 -0.86
CA LEU A 209 -2.32 2.94 -0.18
C LEU A 209 -3.06 1.88 0.64
N ALA A 210 -2.72 1.78 1.92
CA ALA A 210 -3.32 0.81 2.82
C ALA A 210 -4.25 1.42 3.89
N TYR A 211 -4.19 2.74 4.11
CA TYR A 211 -4.79 3.38 5.28
C TYR A 211 -5.71 4.56 4.96
N GLN A 212 -6.21 4.69 3.73
CA GLN A 212 -7.16 5.77 3.37
C GLN A 212 -8.36 5.80 4.31
N GLY A 213 -8.60 6.95 4.93
CA GLY A 213 -9.65 7.17 5.91
C GLY A 213 -9.18 7.10 7.37
N PHE A 214 -7.90 6.76 7.64
CA PHE A 214 -7.35 6.68 8.99
C PHE A 214 -6.55 7.93 9.42
N GLY A 215 -6.20 8.80 8.48
CA GLY A 215 -5.58 10.09 8.77
C GLY A 215 -6.63 11.18 8.97
N ASP A 216 -6.71 12.09 8.01
CA ASP A 216 -7.61 13.26 8.04
C ASP A 216 -8.96 12.99 7.34
N GLY A 217 -9.20 11.78 6.89
CA GLY A 217 -10.42 11.32 6.25
C GLY A 217 -10.26 10.90 4.80
N LEU A 218 -11.31 10.26 4.25
CA LEU A 218 -11.26 9.58 2.95
C LEU A 218 -10.79 10.48 1.79
N ALA A 219 -11.19 11.73 1.75
CA ALA A 219 -10.81 12.65 0.68
C ALA A 219 -9.42 13.28 0.91
N LYS A 220 -9.14 13.66 2.16
CA LYS A 220 -7.90 14.36 2.52
C LYS A 220 -6.69 13.44 2.40
N ASP A 221 -6.83 12.19 2.83
CA ASP A 221 -5.75 11.19 2.80
C ASP A 221 -5.22 10.86 1.40
N VAL A 222 -5.98 11.18 0.36
CA VAL A 222 -5.58 10.94 -1.04
C VAL A 222 -5.34 12.23 -1.83
N GLU A 223 -5.35 13.39 -1.18
CA GLU A 223 -5.18 14.68 -1.86
C GLU A 223 -3.84 14.78 -2.58
N GLY A 224 -2.75 14.39 -1.91
CA GLY A 224 -1.40 14.38 -2.49
C GLY A 224 -1.26 13.36 -3.62
N LEU A 225 -1.79 12.13 -3.44
CA LEU A 225 -1.85 11.13 -4.50
C LEU A 225 -2.61 11.66 -5.72
N ASN A 226 -3.77 12.29 -5.50
CA ASN A 226 -4.58 12.85 -6.58
C ASN A 226 -3.88 14.01 -7.30
N TYR A 227 -3.11 14.83 -6.58
CA TYR A 227 -2.26 15.84 -7.20
C TYR A 227 -1.20 15.19 -8.09
N LEU A 228 -0.48 14.18 -7.59
CA LEU A 228 0.56 13.47 -8.32
C LEU A 228 0.03 12.86 -9.62
N VAL A 229 -1.04 12.05 -9.57
CA VAL A 229 -1.56 11.35 -10.76
C VAL A 229 -2.13 12.25 -11.84
N LYS A 230 -2.54 13.49 -11.49
CA LYS A 230 -2.95 14.52 -12.45
C LYS A 230 -1.77 15.06 -13.24
N ASN A 231 -0.59 15.06 -12.65
CA ASN A 231 0.58 15.78 -13.18
C ASN A 231 1.67 14.85 -13.75
N VAL A 232 1.52 13.52 -13.62
CA VAL A 232 2.46 12.55 -14.22
C VAL A 232 1.82 11.81 -15.39
N SER A 233 2.64 11.33 -16.31
CA SER A 233 2.19 10.51 -17.44
C SER A 233 1.81 9.11 -17.01
N GLU A 234 2.58 8.51 -16.10
CA GLU A 234 2.43 7.14 -15.63
C GLU A 234 2.53 7.06 -14.11
N ALA A 235 1.77 6.16 -13.51
CA ALA A 235 1.86 5.84 -12.09
C ALA A 235 1.37 4.42 -11.80
N MET A 236 1.87 3.81 -10.73
CA MET A 236 1.37 2.57 -10.16
C MET A 236 0.79 2.82 -8.76
N ILE A 237 -0.36 2.21 -8.45
CA ILE A 237 -1.00 2.35 -7.14
C ILE A 237 -1.43 0.97 -6.65
N ALA A 238 -0.88 0.54 -5.52
CA ALA A 238 -1.31 -0.67 -4.81
C ALA A 238 -2.30 -0.29 -3.71
N VAL A 239 -3.54 -0.73 -3.82
CA VAL A 239 -4.60 -0.41 -2.87
C VAL A 239 -4.93 -1.64 -2.03
N SER A 240 -4.97 -1.49 -0.72
CA SER A 240 -5.43 -2.50 0.23
C SER A 240 -6.78 -2.14 0.82
N CYS A 241 -7.72 -3.09 0.82
CA CYS A 241 -9.01 -2.95 1.50
C CYS A 241 -8.98 -3.52 2.93
N SER A 242 -7.84 -4.02 3.40
CA SER A 242 -7.74 -4.75 4.67
C SER A 242 -8.11 -3.89 5.87
N LYS A 243 -7.67 -2.62 5.92
CA LYS A 243 -7.82 -1.74 7.07
C LYS A 243 -9.07 -0.88 6.96
N ASN A 244 -9.21 -0.10 5.90
CA ASN A 244 -10.32 0.84 5.73
C ASN A 244 -11.71 0.20 5.66
N PHE A 245 -11.80 -1.05 5.24
CA PHE A 245 -13.04 -1.85 5.30
C PHE A 245 -13.07 -2.86 6.44
N GLY A 246 -11.98 -3.01 7.20
CA GLY A 246 -11.86 -3.99 8.30
C GLY A 246 -11.94 -5.46 7.84
N VAL A 247 -11.58 -5.75 6.59
CA VAL A 247 -11.66 -7.09 5.96
C VAL A 247 -10.29 -7.75 5.86
N TYR A 248 -9.52 -7.68 6.92
CA TYR A 248 -8.10 -8.13 6.97
C TYR A 248 -7.87 -9.55 6.46
N ARG A 249 -8.76 -10.47 6.78
CA ARG A 249 -8.66 -11.90 6.43
C ARG A 249 -9.12 -12.22 5.02
N ASP A 250 -9.92 -11.36 4.38
CA ASP A 250 -10.57 -11.65 3.09
C ASP A 250 -9.62 -11.43 1.91
N ARG A 251 -8.48 -10.82 2.18
CA ARG A 251 -7.38 -10.59 1.21
C ARG A 251 -7.86 -9.86 -0.04
N VAL A 252 -8.38 -8.66 0.14
CA VAL A 252 -8.96 -7.83 -0.93
C VAL A 252 -8.11 -6.59 -1.18
N GLY A 253 -7.83 -6.32 -2.45
CA GLY A 253 -7.09 -5.14 -2.92
C GLY A 253 -7.19 -4.95 -4.42
N VAL A 254 -6.61 -3.89 -4.92
CA VAL A 254 -6.57 -3.54 -6.34
C VAL A 254 -5.18 -3.04 -6.73
N ALA A 255 -4.67 -3.53 -7.84
CA ALA A 255 -3.57 -2.93 -8.56
C ALA A 255 -4.12 -1.95 -9.60
N ILE A 256 -3.63 -0.71 -9.59
CA ILE A 256 -4.04 0.34 -10.53
C ILE A 256 -2.80 0.81 -11.28
N VAL A 257 -2.93 0.94 -12.59
CA VAL A 257 -1.94 1.58 -13.46
C VAL A 257 -2.59 2.80 -14.10
N VAL A 258 -1.89 3.90 -14.05
CA VAL A 258 -2.18 5.14 -14.78
C VAL A 258 -1.17 5.23 -15.92
N SER A 259 -1.63 5.39 -17.18
CA SER A 259 -0.74 5.47 -18.35
C SER A 259 -1.31 6.38 -19.46
#